data_3393517e2ac9176e706e60cb39843bd5
#
_entry.id   3393517e2ac9176e706e60cb39843bd5
#
_cell.length_a   1.000
_cell.length_b   1.000
_cell.length_c   1.000
_cell.angle_alpha   90.00
_cell.angle_beta   90.00
_cell.angle_gamma   90.00
#
_symmetry.space_group_name_H-M   'P 1'
#
loop_
_entity.id
_entity.type
_entity.pdbx_description
1 polymer ?
#
loop_
_entity_poly.entity_id
_entity_poly.type
_entity_poly.pdbx_seq_one_letter_code
_entity_poly.pdbx_strand_id
1 'polypeptide(L)'
;MIRVAYNNQFGGFSLSNEALALLSEYKGIKLDNYLASELPRHDSDLIKVVSELGNKANTSISSLAIKELSSPYYRIIEKDGREEVVEPELNGFIKID
;
A
#
# COMPACT_ATOMS: atom_id res chain seq x y z
N MET A 1 -10.41 11.33 3.55
CA MET A 1 -8.99 11.21 3.90
C MET A 1 -8.35 10.13 3.05
N ILE A 2 -7.21 10.43 2.46
CA ILE A 2 -6.55 9.51 1.55
C ILE A 2 -5.61 8.61 2.33
N ARG A 3 -5.66 7.32 2.06
CA ARG A 3 -4.79 6.31 2.67
C ARG A 3 -4.08 5.53 1.59
N VAL A 4 -2.85 5.13 1.88
CA VAL A 4 -2.00 4.39 0.95
C VAL A 4 -1.43 3.16 1.67
N ALA A 5 -1.56 2.00 1.03
CA ALA A 5 -0.96 0.77 1.52
C ALA A 5 0.47 0.65 1.00
N TYR A 6 1.38 0.23 1.86
CA TYR A 6 2.77 0.04 1.47
C TYR A 6 3.40 -1.10 2.26
N ASN A 7 4.54 -1.55 1.78
CA ASN A 7 5.29 -2.62 2.44
C ASN A 7 6.48 -2.03 3.22
N ASN A 8 6.47 -2.20 4.52
CA ASN A 8 7.49 -1.67 5.42
C ASN A 8 8.52 -2.73 5.82
N GLN A 9 8.92 -3.58 4.87
CA GLN A 9 9.89 -4.65 5.12
C GLN A 9 10.66 -4.94 3.84
N PHE A 10 11.93 -5.31 3.97
CA PHE A 10 12.69 -5.80 2.83
C PHE A 10 12.09 -7.13 2.35
N GLY A 11 11.95 -7.29 1.03
CA GLY A 11 11.38 -8.49 0.45
C GLY A 11 10.37 -8.22 -0.66
N GLY A 12 9.55 -7.19 -0.50
CA GLY A 12 8.61 -6.77 -1.52
C GLY A 12 7.16 -6.75 -1.06
N PHE A 13 6.38 -5.90 -1.72
CA PHE A 13 4.94 -5.83 -1.47
C PHE A 13 4.28 -7.13 -1.91
N SER A 14 3.64 -7.79 -0.98
CA SER A 14 2.90 -9.02 -1.27
C SER A 14 1.79 -9.20 -0.23
N LEU A 15 0.72 -9.83 -0.67
CA LEU A 15 -0.45 -10.14 0.16
C LEU A 15 -0.49 -11.62 0.47
N SER A 16 -0.91 -11.96 1.69
CA SER A 16 -1.15 -13.35 2.07
C SER A 16 -2.28 -13.96 1.24
N ASN A 17 -2.38 -15.29 1.25
CA ASN A 17 -3.49 -15.96 0.55
C ASN A 17 -4.84 -15.51 1.11
N GLU A 18 -4.93 -15.31 2.42
CA GLU A 18 -6.15 -14.82 3.06
C GLU A 18 -6.51 -13.41 2.55
N ALA A 19 -5.52 -12.54 2.45
CA ALA A 19 -5.73 -11.18 1.93
C ALA A 19 -6.13 -11.19 0.45
N LEU A 20 -5.50 -12.04 -0.36
CA LEU A 20 -5.87 -12.17 -1.77
C LEU A 20 -7.28 -12.68 -1.94
N ALA A 21 -7.70 -13.65 -1.12
CA ALA A 21 -9.06 -14.18 -1.16
C ALA A 21 -10.08 -13.11 -0.83
N LEU A 22 -9.84 -12.33 0.21
CA LEU A 22 -10.74 -11.25 0.62
C LEU A 22 -10.79 -10.12 -0.42
N LEU A 23 -9.64 -9.74 -0.95
CA LEU A 23 -9.56 -8.72 -2.00
C LEU A 23 -10.30 -9.18 -3.27
N SER A 24 -10.12 -10.44 -3.64
CA SER A 24 -10.81 -11.02 -4.79
C SER A 24 -12.33 -10.99 -4.60
N GLU A 25 -12.79 -11.26 -3.38
CA GLU A 25 -14.21 -11.17 -3.04
C GLU A 25 -14.72 -9.75 -3.21
N TYR A 26 -14.00 -8.75 -2.69
CA TYR A 26 -14.42 -7.35 -2.81
C TYR A 26 -14.42 -6.85 -4.25
N LYS A 27 -13.47 -7.31 -5.06
CA LYS A 27 -13.37 -6.90 -6.46
C LYS A 27 -14.29 -7.71 -7.38
N GLY A 28 -14.78 -8.87 -6.94
CA GLY A 28 -15.60 -9.75 -7.77
C GLY A 28 -14.82 -10.48 -8.87
N ILE A 29 -13.50 -10.52 -8.77
CA ILE A 29 -12.62 -11.24 -9.70
C ILE A 29 -11.52 -11.92 -8.91
N LYS A 30 -10.98 -13.02 -9.45
CA LYS A 30 -9.88 -13.72 -8.80
C LYS A 30 -8.56 -12.96 -9.02
N LEU A 31 -7.91 -12.61 -7.92
CA LEU A 31 -6.63 -11.90 -7.94
C LEU A 31 -5.52 -12.78 -7.37
N ASP A 32 -4.35 -12.71 -7.99
CA ASP A 32 -3.10 -13.18 -7.44
C ASP A 32 -2.21 -11.98 -7.08
N ASN A 33 -1.00 -12.22 -6.56
CA ASN A 33 -0.12 -11.13 -6.19
C ASN A 33 0.33 -10.28 -7.38
N TYR A 34 0.45 -10.88 -8.56
CA TYR A 34 0.79 -10.11 -9.75
C TYR A 34 -0.31 -9.09 -10.08
N LEU A 35 -1.56 -9.55 -10.13
CA LEU A 35 -2.69 -8.67 -10.43
C LEU A 35 -2.93 -7.67 -9.31
N ALA A 36 -2.76 -8.07 -8.06
CA ALA A 36 -2.90 -7.17 -6.92
C ALA A 36 -1.84 -6.05 -6.97
N SER A 37 -0.64 -6.34 -7.44
CA SER A 37 0.42 -5.35 -7.57
C SER A 37 0.12 -4.28 -8.62
N GLU A 38 -0.78 -4.56 -9.55
CA GLU A 38 -1.23 -3.60 -10.57
C GLU A 38 -2.21 -2.58 -10.01
N LEU A 39 -2.79 -2.82 -8.83
CA LEU A 39 -3.73 -1.89 -8.21
C LEU A 39 -2.96 -0.68 -7.67
N PRO A 40 -3.56 0.52 -7.77
CA PRO A 40 -2.97 1.66 -7.08
C PRO A 40 -3.00 1.41 -5.56
N ARG A 41 -1.99 1.91 -4.88
CA ARG A 41 -1.85 1.67 -3.43
C ARG A 41 -2.87 2.43 -2.59
N HIS A 42 -3.62 3.33 -3.19
CA HIS A 42 -4.76 4.01 -2.56
C HIS A 42 -6.10 3.35 -2.91
N ASP A 43 -6.09 2.20 -3.57
CA ASP A 43 -7.31 1.45 -3.89
C ASP A 43 -8.10 1.18 -2.61
N SER A 44 -9.38 1.52 -2.61
CA SER A 44 -10.21 1.45 -1.40
C SER A 44 -10.39 0.02 -0.89
N ASP A 45 -10.50 -0.97 -1.78
CA ASP A 45 -10.63 -2.36 -1.38
C ASP A 45 -9.33 -2.90 -0.82
N LEU A 46 -8.19 -2.52 -1.40
CA LEU A 46 -6.88 -2.89 -0.88
C LEU A 46 -6.69 -2.34 0.54
N ILE A 47 -7.01 -1.08 0.75
CA ILE A 47 -6.92 -0.44 2.07
C ILE A 47 -7.82 -1.18 3.06
N LYS A 48 -9.04 -1.52 2.66
CA LYS A 48 -9.99 -2.23 3.51
C LYS A 48 -9.45 -3.60 3.93
N VAL A 49 -8.90 -4.36 3.00
CA VAL A 49 -8.33 -5.68 3.27
C VAL A 49 -7.17 -5.58 4.27
N VAL A 50 -6.23 -4.68 4.02
CA VAL A 50 -5.07 -4.50 4.91
C VAL A 50 -5.52 -4.05 6.30
N SER A 51 -6.50 -3.15 6.38
CA SER A 51 -7.03 -2.67 7.66
C SER A 51 -7.75 -3.77 8.43
N GLU A 52 -8.55 -4.59 7.76
CA GLU A 52 -9.33 -5.64 8.41
C GLU A 52 -8.45 -6.80 8.89
N LEU A 53 -7.49 -7.22 8.09
CA LEU A 53 -6.67 -8.38 8.41
C LEU A 53 -5.46 -8.06 9.28
N GLY A 54 -4.97 -6.81 9.22
CA GLY A 54 -3.77 -6.45 9.99
C GLY A 54 -2.60 -7.37 9.63
N ASN A 55 -1.96 -7.97 10.63
CA ASN A 55 -0.83 -8.86 10.41
C ASN A 55 -1.16 -10.09 9.56
N LYS A 56 -2.41 -10.49 9.48
CA LYS A 56 -2.83 -11.62 8.65
C LYS A 56 -2.77 -11.32 7.15
N ALA A 57 -2.62 -10.06 6.78
CA ALA A 57 -2.44 -9.67 5.38
C ALA A 57 -1.01 -9.87 4.91
N ASN A 58 -0.06 -10.06 5.81
CA ASN A 58 1.37 -10.15 5.50
C ASN A 58 1.77 -11.54 5.02
N THR A 59 2.78 -11.58 4.14
CA THR A 59 3.50 -12.81 3.81
C THR A 59 4.76 -12.89 4.68
N SER A 60 5.56 -13.94 4.48
CA SER A 60 6.85 -14.06 5.18
C SER A 60 7.86 -12.97 4.79
N ILE A 61 7.63 -12.29 3.66
CA ILE A 61 8.54 -11.26 3.14
C ILE A 61 7.92 -9.86 3.10
N SER A 62 6.72 -9.70 3.68
CA SER A 62 6.08 -8.39 3.70
C SER A 62 5.57 -8.01 5.09
N SER A 63 5.51 -6.73 5.31
CA SER A 63 4.87 -6.13 6.49
C SER A 63 4.08 -4.93 6.01
N LEU A 64 2.78 -5.13 5.80
CA LEU A 64 1.93 -4.12 5.19
C LEU A 64 1.50 -3.09 6.24
N ALA A 65 1.51 -1.85 5.82
CA ALA A 65 1.10 -0.72 6.64
C ALA A 65 0.28 0.26 5.82
N ILE A 66 -0.42 1.14 6.50
CA ILE A 66 -1.24 2.16 5.86
C ILE A 66 -0.76 3.51 6.35
N LYS A 67 -0.54 4.42 5.40
CA LYS A 67 -0.21 5.80 5.69
C LYS A 67 -1.36 6.70 5.29
N GLU A 68 -1.78 7.57 6.19
CA GLU A 68 -2.73 8.64 5.88
C GLU A 68 -1.98 9.82 5.28
N LEU A 69 -2.54 10.37 4.19
CA LEU A 69 -1.95 11.48 3.49
C LEU A 69 -2.67 12.78 3.82
N SER A 70 -1.91 13.86 3.89
CA SER A 70 -2.46 15.21 4.08
C SER A 70 -2.81 15.89 2.76
N SER A 71 -2.37 15.33 1.63
CA SER A 71 -2.66 15.85 0.30
C SER A 71 -2.94 14.69 -0.67
N PRO A 72 -3.55 14.96 -1.84
CA PRO A 72 -3.83 13.90 -2.81
C PRO A 72 -2.64 13.49 -3.66
N TYR A 73 -1.45 13.91 -3.31
CA TYR A 73 -0.23 13.60 -4.06
C TYR A 73 0.71 12.75 -3.22
N TYR A 74 1.21 11.68 -3.83
CA TYR A 74 2.22 10.84 -3.18
C TYR A 74 3.04 10.12 -4.23
N ARG A 75 4.18 9.58 -3.81
CA ARG A 75 4.91 8.60 -4.59
C ARG A 75 5.48 7.56 -3.63
N ILE A 76 5.77 6.39 -4.14
CA ILE A 76 6.38 5.32 -3.36
C ILE A 76 7.83 5.18 -3.80
N ILE A 77 8.74 5.26 -2.85
CA ILE A 77 10.17 4.99 -3.07
C ILE A 77 10.42 3.59 -2.53
N GLU A 78 11.00 2.73 -3.36
CA GLU A 78 11.25 1.35 -3.00
C GLU A 78 12.76 1.08 -2.99
N LYS A 79 13.21 0.36 -1.97
CA LYS A 79 14.58 -0.10 -1.87
C LYS A 79 14.58 -1.51 -1.32
N ASP A 80 15.05 -2.46 -2.14
CA ASP A 80 15.13 -3.90 -1.79
C ASP A 80 13.79 -4.44 -1.28
N GLY A 81 12.69 -3.98 -1.89
CA GLY A 81 11.35 -4.38 -1.53
C GLY A 81 10.69 -3.56 -0.43
N ARG A 82 11.47 -2.86 0.37
CA ARG A 82 10.94 -1.96 1.39
C ARG A 82 10.51 -0.65 0.76
N GLU A 83 9.31 -0.22 1.09
CA GLU A 83 8.71 0.96 0.50
C GLU A 83 8.58 2.09 1.50
N GLU A 84 8.64 3.31 1.00
CA GLU A 84 8.37 4.51 1.75
C GLU A 84 7.41 5.37 0.96
N VAL A 85 6.34 5.83 1.61
CA VAL A 85 5.36 6.73 0.98
C VAL A 85 5.79 8.16 1.26
N VAL A 86 6.01 8.91 0.19
CA VAL A 86 6.50 10.30 0.27
C VAL A 86 5.46 11.24 -0.29
N GLU A 87 5.15 12.28 0.48
CA GLU A 87 4.28 13.36 0.04
C GLU A 87 5.10 14.57 -0.38
N PRO A 88 4.59 15.40 -1.31
CA PRO A 88 5.24 16.67 -1.61
C PRO A 88 5.28 17.54 -0.36
N GLU A 89 6.46 18.00 0.00
CA GLU A 89 6.65 18.88 1.14
C GLU A 89 6.39 20.32 0.74
N LEU A 90 5.13 20.66 0.50
CA LEU A 90 4.78 22.01 0.08
C LEU A 90 5.18 23.06 1.14
N ASN A 91 5.14 22.65 2.41
CA ASN A 91 5.53 23.54 3.51
C ASN A 91 7.04 23.57 3.73
N GLY A 92 7.77 22.61 3.17
CA GLY A 92 9.21 22.54 3.27
C GLY A 92 9.95 23.25 2.14
N PHE A 93 9.23 23.73 1.14
CA PHE A 93 9.86 24.47 0.06
C PHE A 93 10.20 25.87 0.49
N ILE A 94 11.45 26.23 0.29
CA ILE A 94 11.90 27.60 0.52
C ILE A 94 11.57 28.38 -0.74
N LYS A 95 10.72 29.35 -0.59
CA LYS A 95 10.37 30.23 -1.70
C LYS A 95 11.49 31.25 -1.90
N ILE A 96 12.03 31.27 -3.07
CA ILE A 96 13.02 32.29 -3.46
C ILE A 96 12.25 33.49 -3.97
N ASP A 97 12.43 34.60 -3.29
CA ASP A 97 11.80 35.86 -3.67
C ASP A 97 12.67 36.66 -4.60
#